data_8fadd4849d3d037044917f4b2b1b9531
#
_entry.id   8fadd4849d3d037044917f4b2b1b9531
#
_cell.length_a   1.000
_cell.length_b   1.000
_cell.length_c   1.000
_cell.angle_alpha   90.00
_cell.angle_beta   90.00
_cell.angle_gamma   90.00
#
_symmetry.space_group_name_H-M   'P 1'
#
loop_
_entity.id
_entity.type
_entity.pdbx_description
1 polymer ?
#
loop_
_entity_poly.entity_id
_entity_poly.type
_entity_poly.pdbx_seq_one_letter_code
_entity_poly.pdbx_strand_id
1 'polypeptide(L)'
;MLIVWLAFSAKAEGFDFNCIPELCGRWDSFNSKNGLTKRSIWHWAKESNLEEYKRIHENSVDFYLNQSIKNISLYGISKNEKNLGCGDSDIAKILYMLYKDSFACAALKADKWYRFNKHRWVEDELGTSLRRHISEELRTLYRKKCDEFSQKLCDKTLSEEEMKKCESLANKVLEIIIMLGKTTHKDHILKEAREMFYDPEVKFLDLLDSNPYLMCFKNGVLDLKTKTFRPGRAEDYLEKCTNIDYR
;
A
#
# COMPACT_ATOMS: atom_id res chain seq x y z
N MET A 1 17.24 10.26 5.16
CA MET A 1 16.65 10.05 3.81
C MET A 1 17.66 10.35 2.69
N LEU A 2 18.32 11.53 2.63
CA LEU A 2 19.35 11.85 1.63
C LEU A 2 20.44 10.77 1.49
N ILE A 3 21.02 10.33 2.62
CA ILE A 3 22.07 9.29 2.63
C ILE A 3 21.58 7.98 2.00
N VAL A 4 20.34 7.60 2.28
CA VAL A 4 19.75 6.38 1.71
C VAL A 4 19.57 6.52 0.20
N TRP A 5 19.16 7.70 -0.26
CA TRP A 5 19.02 8.00 -1.69
C TRP A 5 20.36 8.02 -2.41
N LEU A 6 21.39 8.62 -1.81
CA LEU A 6 22.76 8.59 -2.35
C LEU A 6 23.32 7.17 -2.41
N ALA A 7 23.13 6.37 -1.35
CA ALA A 7 23.56 4.96 -1.32
C ALA A 7 22.83 4.10 -2.36
N PHE A 8 21.57 4.41 -2.64
CA PHE A 8 20.80 3.77 -3.71
C PHE A 8 21.36 4.19 -5.09
N SER A 9 21.57 5.48 -5.30
CA SER A 9 22.13 6.00 -6.56
C SER A 9 23.51 5.43 -6.86
N ALA A 10 24.34 5.23 -5.83
CA ALA A 10 25.68 4.66 -5.95
C ALA A 10 25.71 3.19 -6.40
N LYS A 11 24.55 2.50 -6.40
CA LYS A 11 24.43 1.12 -6.94
C LYS A 11 24.20 1.09 -8.46
N ALA A 12 23.94 2.22 -9.08
CA ALA A 12 23.76 2.28 -10.52
C ALA A 12 25.09 1.99 -11.24
N GLU A 13 25.03 1.19 -12.30
CA GLU A 13 26.18 0.90 -13.13
C GLU A 13 26.72 2.20 -13.74
N GLY A 14 28.01 2.44 -13.61
CA GLY A 14 28.66 3.68 -14.09
C GLY A 14 28.44 4.90 -13.20
N PHE A 15 28.01 4.74 -11.93
CA PHE A 15 27.87 5.86 -10.99
C PHE A 15 29.20 6.59 -10.75
N ASP A 16 29.21 7.90 -11.02
CA ASP A 16 30.33 8.75 -10.72
C ASP A 16 30.16 9.44 -9.35
N PHE A 17 31.07 9.16 -8.41
CA PHE A 17 31.05 9.76 -7.08
C PHE A 17 31.27 11.28 -7.10
N ASN A 18 31.85 11.84 -8.18
CA ASN A 18 32.00 13.27 -8.34
C ASN A 18 30.69 14.01 -8.55
N CYS A 19 29.61 13.31 -8.92
CA CYS A 19 28.27 13.91 -9.06
C CYS A 19 27.50 14.02 -7.73
N ILE A 20 28.06 13.59 -6.59
CA ILE A 20 27.38 13.69 -5.28
C ILE A 20 26.92 15.12 -4.96
N PRO A 21 27.70 16.19 -5.15
CA PRO A 21 27.24 17.56 -4.91
C PRO A 21 26.02 17.95 -5.75
N GLU A 22 25.99 17.53 -7.02
CA GLU A 22 24.84 17.75 -7.91
C GLU A 22 23.61 16.98 -7.43
N LEU A 23 23.78 15.72 -7.00
CA LEU A 23 22.71 14.92 -6.42
C LEU A 23 22.17 15.54 -5.14
N CYS A 24 23.00 16.08 -4.27
CA CYS A 24 22.55 16.83 -3.09
C CYS A 24 21.71 18.05 -3.48
N GLY A 25 22.14 18.82 -4.47
CA GLY A 25 21.36 19.95 -5.00
C GLY A 25 20.02 19.52 -5.59
N ARG A 26 19.98 18.39 -6.30
CA ARG A 26 18.72 17.79 -6.79
C ARG A 26 17.82 17.36 -5.64
N TRP A 27 18.38 16.76 -4.59
CA TRP A 27 17.62 16.37 -3.41
C TRP A 27 16.96 17.58 -2.75
N ASP A 28 17.68 18.69 -2.60
CA ASP A 28 17.17 19.92 -1.99
C ASP A 28 16.07 20.57 -2.86
N SER A 29 16.06 20.29 -4.17
CA SER A 29 15.01 20.73 -5.09
C SER A 29 13.73 19.92 -5.01
N PHE A 30 13.78 18.71 -4.40
CA PHE A 30 12.58 17.86 -4.23
C PHE A 30 11.68 18.46 -3.14
N ASN A 31 10.56 18.98 -3.56
CA ASN A 31 9.54 19.47 -2.64
C ASN A 31 8.13 19.14 -3.16
N SER A 32 7.18 19.14 -2.25
CA SER A 32 5.79 18.82 -2.57
C SER A 32 5.13 19.85 -3.49
N LYS A 33 5.68 21.10 -3.56
CA LYS A 33 5.17 22.15 -4.46
C LYS A 33 5.42 21.82 -5.93
N ASN A 34 6.41 20.97 -6.22
CA ASN A 34 6.71 20.50 -7.57
C ASN A 34 5.90 19.25 -7.97
N GLY A 35 4.89 18.87 -7.20
CA GLY A 35 4.06 17.70 -7.47
C GLY A 35 4.75 16.35 -7.15
N LEU A 36 5.97 16.38 -6.55
CA LEU A 36 6.67 15.15 -6.16
C LEU A 36 6.14 14.64 -4.82
N THR A 37 5.71 13.40 -4.82
CA THR A 37 5.14 12.72 -3.64
C THR A 37 5.76 11.33 -3.47
N LYS A 38 5.43 10.64 -2.38
CA LYS A 38 5.79 9.22 -2.22
C LYS A 38 5.33 8.36 -3.41
N ARG A 39 4.19 8.73 -4.03
CA ARG A 39 3.67 8.04 -5.22
C ARG A 39 4.60 8.19 -6.42
N SER A 40 5.27 9.32 -6.58
CA SER A 40 6.27 9.53 -7.64
C SER A 40 7.41 8.52 -7.54
N ILE A 41 7.89 8.21 -6.33
CA ILE A 41 8.93 7.20 -6.12
C ILE A 41 8.43 5.81 -6.53
N TRP A 42 7.21 5.46 -6.14
CA TRP A 42 6.62 4.17 -6.51
C TRP A 42 6.39 4.06 -8.02
N HIS A 43 5.99 5.17 -8.64
CA HIS A 43 5.83 5.25 -10.10
C HIS A 43 7.17 5.00 -10.80
N TRP A 44 8.22 5.70 -10.42
CA TRP A 44 9.54 5.49 -11.02
C TRP A 44 10.09 4.09 -10.79
N ALA A 45 9.86 3.52 -9.61
CA ALA A 45 10.24 2.13 -9.35
C ALA A 45 9.52 1.14 -10.28
N LYS A 46 8.22 1.37 -10.53
CA LYS A 46 7.44 0.56 -11.49
C LYS A 46 7.91 0.74 -12.93
N GLU A 47 8.24 1.97 -13.34
CA GLU A 47 8.77 2.23 -14.68
C GLU A 47 10.17 1.65 -14.89
N SER A 48 11.01 1.68 -13.85
CA SER A 48 12.38 1.14 -13.92
C SER A 48 12.39 -0.38 -14.02
N ASN A 49 11.63 -1.07 -13.17
CA ASN A 49 11.54 -2.53 -13.18
C ASN A 49 10.25 -3.00 -12.50
N LEU A 50 9.22 -3.23 -13.30
CA LEU A 50 7.89 -3.62 -12.81
C LEU A 50 7.90 -4.97 -12.07
N GLU A 51 8.66 -5.96 -12.55
CA GLU A 51 8.68 -7.29 -11.95
C GLU A 51 9.37 -7.25 -10.57
N GLU A 52 10.48 -6.53 -10.46
CA GLU A 52 11.15 -6.36 -9.18
C GLU A 52 10.29 -5.55 -8.19
N TYR A 53 9.58 -4.52 -8.69
CA TYR A 53 8.62 -3.77 -7.86
C TYR A 53 7.53 -4.68 -7.30
N LYS A 54 6.92 -5.53 -8.12
CA LYS A 54 5.91 -6.50 -7.70
C LYS A 54 6.47 -7.46 -6.65
N ARG A 55 7.65 -8.03 -6.89
CA ARG A 55 8.32 -8.95 -5.96
C ARG A 55 8.57 -8.31 -4.60
N ILE A 56 9.09 -7.07 -4.56
CA ILE A 56 9.31 -6.33 -3.31
C ILE A 56 7.98 -6.03 -2.61
N HIS A 57 6.97 -5.67 -3.37
CA HIS A 57 5.65 -5.37 -2.83
C HIS A 57 5.00 -6.61 -2.20
N GLU A 58 5.01 -7.74 -2.90
CA GLU A 58 4.49 -9.03 -2.40
C GLU A 58 5.24 -9.49 -1.15
N ASN A 59 6.58 -9.42 -1.16
CA ASN A 59 7.40 -9.74 0.00
C ASN A 59 7.08 -8.82 1.20
N SER A 60 6.80 -7.54 0.95
CA SER A 60 6.41 -6.61 2.01
C SER A 60 5.05 -6.96 2.61
N VAL A 61 4.07 -7.31 1.78
CA VAL A 61 2.75 -7.75 2.25
C VAL A 61 2.89 -9.05 3.06
N ASP A 62 3.63 -10.03 2.57
CA ASP A 62 3.86 -11.29 3.27
C ASP A 62 4.59 -11.10 4.60
N PHE A 63 5.56 -10.21 4.65
CA PHE A 63 6.23 -9.82 5.89
C PHE A 63 5.25 -9.30 6.94
N TYR A 64 4.39 -8.33 6.59
CA TYR A 64 3.40 -7.78 7.51
C TYR A 64 2.31 -8.78 7.90
N LEU A 65 1.87 -9.66 6.98
CA LEU A 65 0.97 -10.77 7.28
C LEU A 65 1.60 -11.69 8.33
N ASN A 66 2.82 -12.14 8.11
CA ASN A 66 3.53 -13.00 9.04
C ASN A 66 3.78 -12.32 10.39
N GLN A 67 4.05 -11.02 10.39
CA GLN A 67 4.16 -10.24 11.62
C GLN A 67 2.84 -10.21 12.39
N SER A 68 1.73 -9.89 11.76
CA SER A 68 0.43 -9.84 12.42
C SER A 68 0.04 -11.18 13.06
N ILE A 69 0.40 -12.29 12.43
CA ILE A 69 0.15 -13.64 12.96
C ILE A 69 1.09 -13.96 14.14
N LYS A 70 2.35 -13.53 14.06
CA LYS A 70 3.35 -13.73 15.11
C LYS A 70 3.19 -12.76 16.28
N ASN A 71 2.52 -11.64 16.06
CA ASN A 71 2.57 -10.44 16.88
C ASN A 71 1.89 -10.56 18.21
N ILE A 72 2.54 -11.33 19.02
CA ILE A 72 2.37 -11.30 20.46
C ILE A 72 3.66 -10.81 21.10
N SER A 73 4.70 -10.45 20.34
CA SER A 73 6.03 -10.28 20.89
C SER A 73 6.85 -9.09 20.38
N LEU A 74 6.35 -8.19 19.55
CA LEU A 74 7.19 -7.09 19.03
C LEU A 74 7.25 -5.85 19.90
N TYR A 75 6.41 -5.73 20.90
CA TYR A 75 6.48 -4.64 21.88
C TYR A 75 6.98 -5.10 23.25
N GLY A 76 7.98 -5.95 23.35
CA GLY A 76 8.82 -6.13 24.54
C GLY A 76 8.15 -5.99 25.93
N ILE A 77 6.83 -6.13 26.03
CA ILE A 77 6.06 -5.91 27.23
C ILE A 77 5.86 -7.25 27.91
N SER A 78 6.45 -7.34 29.06
CA SER A 78 6.26 -8.27 30.19
C SER A 78 5.56 -9.60 29.90
N LYS A 79 6.22 -10.69 30.31
CA LYS A 79 5.74 -12.08 30.35
C LYS A 79 4.36 -12.31 31.01
N ASN A 80 3.68 -11.26 31.46
CA ASN A 80 2.41 -11.31 32.20
C ASN A 80 1.19 -10.81 31.41
N GLU A 81 1.34 -10.28 30.19
CA GLU A 81 0.19 -9.91 29.37
C GLU A 81 -0.22 -11.07 28.47
N LYS A 82 -1.10 -11.89 29.01
CA LYS A 82 -1.88 -12.88 28.25
C LYS A 82 -2.77 -12.12 27.28
N ASN A 83 -2.59 -12.34 25.96
CA ASN A 83 -3.47 -11.95 24.87
C ASN A 83 -3.34 -10.53 24.32
N LEU A 84 -2.16 -10.09 23.87
CA LEU A 84 -2.14 -9.10 22.79
C LEU A 84 -2.29 -9.87 21.46
N GLY A 85 -3.53 -9.99 21.01
CA GLY A 85 -3.86 -10.47 19.66
C GLY A 85 -3.39 -9.48 18.60
N CYS A 86 -3.48 -9.87 17.34
CA CYS A 86 -3.33 -8.97 16.21
C CYS A 86 -4.26 -7.76 16.38
N GLY A 87 -3.69 -6.55 16.44
CA GLY A 87 -4.47 -5.32 16.58
C GLY A 87 -5.06 -4.86 15.25
N ASP A 88 -6.13 -4.08 15.32
CA ASP A 88 -6.74 -3.44 14.13
C ASP A 88 -5.72 -2.60 13.36
N SER A 89 -4.75 -1.98 14.07
CA SER A 89 -3.64 -1.21 13.49
C SER A 89 -2.66 -2.08 12.66
N ASP A 90 -2.38 -3.32 13.08
CA ASP A 90 -1.51 -4.22 12.31
C ASP A 90 -2.17 -4.65 11.00
N ILE A 91 -3.47 -4.89 11.06
CA ILE A 91 -4.29 -5.17 9.86
C ILE A 91 -4.35 -3.95 8.94
N ALA A 92 -4.50 -2.75 9.51
CA ALA A 92 -4.51 -1.50 8.74
C ALA A 92 -3.20 -1.26 7.96
N LYS A 93 -2.04 -1.66 8.53
CA LYS A 93 -0.74 -1.61 7.83
C LYS A 93 -0.73 -2.52 6.60
N ILE A 94 -1.27 -3.73 6.73
CA ILE A 94 -1.36 -4.66 5.60
C ILE A 94 -2.29 -4.10 4.52
N LEU A 95 -3.44 -3.57 4.93
CA LEU A 95 -4.39 -2.93 4.02
C LEU A 95 -3.72 -1.75 3.28
N TYR A 96 -2.96 -0.92 3.99
CA TYR A 96 -2.18 0.16 3.38
C TYR A 96 -1.15 -0.37 2.40
N MET A 97 -0.40 -1.40 2.74
CA MET A 97 0.60 -1.99 1.83
C MET A 97 -0.03 -2.53 0.56
N LEU A 98 -1.21 -3.14 0.66
CA LEU A 98 -1.94 -3.67 -0.51
C LEU A 98 -2.45 -2.57 -1.45
N TYR A 99 -2.93 -1.44 -0.88
CA TYR A 99 -3.76 -0.50 -1.63
C TYR A 99 -3.23 0.94 -1.65
N LYS A 100 -2.02 1.20 -1.13
CA LYS A 100 -1.40 2.55 -1.08
C LYS A 100 -1.35 3.28 -2.43
N ASP A 101 -1.28 2.51 -3.53
CA ASP A 101 -1.23 3.06 -4.90
C ASP A 101 -2.62 3.36 -5.46
N SER A 102 -3.65 2.75 -4.89
CA SER A 102 -5.01 2.75 -5.45
C SER A 102 -6.03 3.51 -4.60
N PHE A 103 -5.69 3.86 -3.37
CA PHE A 103 -6.56 4.64 -2.47
C PHE A 103 -5.82 5.82 -1.87
N ALA A 104 -6.57 6.86 -1.54
CA ALA A 104 -6.09 8.02 -0.81
C ALA A 104 -7.18 8.55 0.12
N CYS A 105 -6.82 8.94 1.34
CA CYS A 105 -7.67 9.74 2.19
C CYS A 105 -7.35 11.21 1.95
N ALA A 106 -8.32 11.98 1.45
CA ALA A 106 -8.12 13.38 1.12
C ALA A 106 -8.40 14.33 2.29
N ALA A 107 -9.25 13.92 3.23
CA ALA A 107 -9.58 14.74 4.40
C ALA A 107 -9.99 13.84 5.59
N LEU A 108 -9.22 13.92 6.69
CA LEU A 108 -9.48 13.12 7.91
C LEU A 108 -10.81 13.46 8.58
N LYS A 109 -11.11 14.77 8.71
CA LYS A 109 -12.33 15.23 9.40
C LYS A 109 -13.62 14.89 8.65
N ALA A 110 -13.55 14.97 7.31
CA ALA A 110 -14.70 14.70 6.46
C ALA A 110 -14.78 13.21 6.04
N ASP A 111 -13.83 12.38 6.49
CA ASP A 111 -13.70 10.99 6.11
C ASP A 111 -13.79 10.78 4.57
N LYS A 112 -13.11 11.68 3.84
CA LYS A 112 -13.21 11.78 2.39
C LYS A 112 -12.14 10.92 1.73
N TRP A 113 -12.60 9.91 1.00
CA TRP A 113 -11.75 8.95 0.33
C TRP A 113 -11.84 9.04 -1.19
N TYR A 114 -10.74 8.67 -1.82
CA TYR A 114 -10.65 8.48 -3.26
C TYR A 114 -10.06 7.13 -3.59
N ARG A 115 -10.56 6.52 -4.67
CA ARG A 115 -9.98 5.32 -5.25
C ARG A 115 -9.58 5.58 -6.70
N PHE A 116 -8.45 5.03 -7.10
CA PHE A 116 -8.03 5.05 -8.48
C PHE A 116 -8.80 3.97 -9.26
N ASN A 117 -9.52 4.38 -10.28
CA ASN A 117 -10.34 3.49 -11.10
C ASN A 117 -9.96 3.66 -12.58
N LYS A 118 -9.28 2.66 -13.14
CA LYS A 118 -8.80 2.59 -14.53
C LYS A 118 -7.86 3.75 -14.88
N HIS A 119 -8.37 4.96 -15.08
CA HIS A 119 -7.61 6.09 -15.62
C HIS A 119 -7.74 7.35 -14.77
N ARG A 120 -8.55 7.32 -13.70
CA ARG A 120 -8.81 8.49 -12.87
C ARG A 120 -9.11 8.15 -11.42
N TRP A 121 -9.01 9.15 -10.59
CA TRP A 121 -9.49 9.10 -9.22
C TRP A 121 -11.00 9.31 -9.18
N VAL A 122 -11.68 8.59 -8.35
CA VAL A 122 -13.12 8.66 -8.12
C VAL A 122 -13.35 8.71 -6.63
N GLU A 123 -14.24 9.58 -6.18
CA GLU A 123 -14.63 9.62 -4.77
C GLU A 123 -15.20 8.26 -4.35
N ASP A 124 -14.74 7.76 -3.21
CA ASP A 124 -15.18 6.51 -2.58
C ASP A 124 -15.84 6.85 -1.26
N GLU A 125 -17.15 6.95 -1.25
CA GLU A 125 -17.92 7.41 -0.11
C GLU A 125 -17.57 6.60 1.15
N LEU A 126 -17.06 7.30 2.19
CA LEU A 126 -16.64 6.71 3.46
C LEU A 126 -15.68 5.51 3.34
N GLY A 127 -14.92 5.42 2.24
CA GLY A 127 -14.00 4.29 2.01
C GLY A 127 -14.68 2.94 1.85
N THR A 128 -15.93 2.94 1.34
CA THR A 128 -16.76 1.74 1.25
C THR A 128 -16.11 0.63 0.42
N SER A 129 -15.42 0.99 -0.68
CA SER A 129 -14.70 0.01 -1.50
C SER A 129 -13.52 -0.59 -0.73
N LEU A 130 -12.75 0.24 -0.03
CA LEU A 130 -11.62 -0.22 0.79
C LEU A 130 -12.09 -1.13 1.93
N ARG A 131 -13.22 -0.77 2.57
CA ARG A 131 -13.85 -1.59 3.60
C ARG A 131 -14.29 -2.96 3.09
N ARG A 132 -14.73 -3.05 1.83
CA ARG A 132 -15.07 -4.32 1.19
C ARG A 132 -13.85 -5.22 1.02
N HIS A 133 -12.70 -4.67 0.62
CA HIS A 133 -11.44 -5.42 0.48
C HIS A 133 -10.99 -6.08 1.78
N ILE A 134 -11.34 -5.54 2.96
CA ILE A 134 -11.07 -6.21 4.24
C ILE A 134 -11.78 -7.55 4.31
N SER A 135 -13.04 -7.61 3.88
CA SER A 135 -13.86 -8.83 3.95
C SER A 135 -13.55 -9.86 2.87
N GLU A 136 -13.09 -9.40 1.72
CA GLU A 136 -12.88 -10.22 0.52
C GLU A 136 -11.41 -10.61 0.38
N GLU A 137 -10.55 -9.67 -0.03
CA GLU A 137 -9.18 -9.97 -0.40
C GLU A 137 -8.29 -10.22 0.81
N LEU A 138 -8.33 -9.34 1.80
CA LEU A 138 -7.49 -9.48 2.99
C LEU A 138 -7.83 -10.76 3.77
N ARG A 139 -9.11 -11.06 3.91
CA ARG A 139 -9.56 -12.31 4.53
C ARG A 139 -9.10 -13.55 3.74
N THR A 140 -9.03 -13.44 2.41
CA THR A 140 -8.52 -14.52 1.55
C THR A 140 -7.02 -14.73 1.73
N LEU A 141 -6.24 -13.68 1.93
CA LEU A 141 -4.82 -13.80 2.24
C LEU A 141 -4.59 -14.56 3.55
N TYR A 142 -5.36 -14.27 4.60
CA TYR A 142 -5.28 -15.02 5.85
C TYR A 142 -5.74 -16.47 5.71
N ARG A 143 -6.74 -16.76 4.86
CA ARG A 143 -7.11 -18.15 4.56
C ARG A 143 -5.95 -18.92 3.93
N LYS A 144 -5.26 -18.33 2.95
CA LYS A 144 -4.05 -18.95 2.37
C LYS A 144 -2.99 -19.25 3.43
N LYS A 145 -2.78 -18.33 4.39
CA LYS A 145 -1.86 -18.57 5.51
C LYS A 145 -2.32 -19.72 6.42
N CYS A 146 -3.62 -19.84 6.66
CA CYS A 146 -4.18 -20.97 7.40
C CYS A 146 -3.91 -22.29 6.68
N ASP A 147 -4.12 -22.33 5.37
CA ASP A 147 -3.85 -23.51 4.54
C ASP A 147 -2.35 -23.89 4.54
N GLU A 148 -1.45 -22.90 4.48
CA GLU A 148 0.01 -23.13 4.60
C GLU A 148 0.37 -23.79 5.93
N PHE A 149 -0.20 -23.34 7.06
CA PHE A 149 0.03 -23.98 8.37
C PHE A 149 -0.59 -25.37 8.45
N SER A 150 -1.78 -25.56 7.89
CA SER A 150 -2.45 -26.87 7.85
C SER A 150 -1.67 -27.89 7.03
N GLN A 151 -1.10 -27.48 5.89
CA GLN A 151 -0.22 -28.32 5.08
C GLN A 151 1.05 -28.70 5.83
N LYS A 152 1.67 -27.77 6.56
CA LYS A 152 2.84 -28.07 7.40
C LYS A 152 2.52 -29.08 8.49
N LEU A 153 1.34 -29.04 9.10
CA LEU A 153 0.91 -30.01 10.11
C LEU A 153 0.75 -31.43 9.55
N CYS A 154 0.58 -31.58 8.24
CA CYS A 154 0.56 -32.90 7.58
C CYS A 154 1.96 -33.49 7.36
N ASP A 155 3.02 -32.72 7.56
CA ASP A 155 4.41 -33.18 7.41
C ASP A 155 4.82 -34.03 8.62
N LYS A 156 5.01 -35.33 8.39
CA LYS A 156 5.39 -36.31 9.42
C LYS A 156 6.82 -36.16 9.96
N THR A 157 7.60 -35.23 9.40
CA THR A 157 8.99 -34.96 9.81
C THR A 157 9.10 -33.94 10.93
N LEU A 158 8.01 -33.24 11.27
CA LEU A 158 7.98 -32.21 12.30
C LEU A 158 8.09 -32.81 13.71
N SER A 159 8.85 -32.12 14.55
CA SER A 159 8.88 -32.39 15.99
C SER A 159 7.56 -32.01 16.66
N GLU A 160 7.29 -32.58 17.85
CA GLU A 160 6.09 -32.24 18.62
C GLU A 160 6.01 -30.75 18.98
N GLU A 161 7.15 -30.08 19.21
CA GLU A 161 7.22 -28.67 19.52
C GLU A 161 6.85 -27.81 18.29
N GLU A 162 7.34 -28.20 17.12
CA GLU A 162 7.01 -27.54 15.85
C GLU A 162 5.54 -27.71 15.48
N MET A 163 4.98 -28.90 15.70
CA MET A 163 3.55 -29.16 15.49
C MET A 163 2.69 -28.26 16.39
N LYS A 164 2.97 -28.20 17.70
CA LYS A 164 2.25 -27.34 18.64
C LYS A 164 2.35 -25.86 18.27
N LYS A 165 3.52 -25.44 17.77
CA LYS A 165 3.72 -24.06 17.31
C LYS A 165 2.91 -23.76 16.06
N CYS A 166 2.90 -24.64 15.07
CA CYS A 166 2.09 -24.51 13.85
C CYS A 166 0.59 -24.48 14.17
N GLU A 167 0.13 -25.37 15.06
CA GLU A 167 -1.27 -25.39 15.51
C GLU A 167 -1.67 -24.09 16.21
N SER A 168 -0.83 -23.57 17.09
CA SER A 168 -1.06 -22.28 17.76
C SER A 168 -1.13 -21.13 16.76
N LEU A 169 -0.28 -21.11 15.72
CA LEU A 169 -0.32 -20.09 14.68
C LEU A 169 -1.57 -20.23 13.80
N ALA A 170 -1.97 -21.45 13.43
CA ALA A 170 -3.20 -21.72 12.69
C ALA A 170 -4.43 -21.20 13.43
N ASN A 171 -4.53 -21.47 14.73
CA ASN A 171 -5.63 -20.99 15.57
C ASN A 171 -5.70 -19.46 15.61
N LYS A 172 -4.56 -18.77 15.72
CA LYS A 172 -4.50 -17.30 15.64
C LYS A 172 -4.99 -16.76 14.30
N VAL A 173 -4.61 -17.40 13.20
CA VAL A 173 -5.09 -17.03 11.87
C VAL A 173 -6.60 -17.18 11.78
N LEU A 174 -7.18 -18.23 12.33
CA LEU A 174 -8.63 -18.42 12.39
C LEU A 174 -9.33 -17.32 13.19
N GLU A 175 -8.76 -16.91 14.32
CA GLU A 175 -9.27 -15.77 15.11
C GLU A 175 -9.27 -14.48 14.29
N ILE A 176 -8.19 -14.18 13.55
CA ILE A 176 -8.11 -13.02 12.65
C ILE A 176 -9.18 -13.11 11.56
N ILE A 177 -9.35 -14.27 10.92
CA ILE A 177 -10.36 -14.48 9.88
C ILE A 177 -11.77 -14.19 10.41
N ILE A 178 -12.07 -14.61 11.64
CA ILE A 178 -13.35 -14.33 12.30
C ILE A 178 -13.51 -12.84 12.60
N MET A 179 -12.44 -12.20 13.10
CA MET A 179 -12.38 -10.77 13.39
C MET A 179 -12.67 -9.92 12.15
N LEU A 180 -12.03 -10.25 11.02
CA LEU A 180 -12.24 -9.57 9.74
C LEU A 180 -13.67 -9.69 9.18
N GLY A 181 -14.46 -10.65 9.68
CA GLY A 181 -15.89 -10.78 9.37
C GLY A 181 -16.80 -9.82 10.15
N LYS A 182 -16.34 -9.30 11.30
CA LYS A 182 -17.13 -8.47 12.20
C LYS A 182 -17.12 -7.01 11.77
N THR A 183 -18.29 -6.37 11.78
CA THR A 183 -18.47 -4.96 11.38
C THR A 183 -17.60 -4.02 12.21
N THR A 184 -17.60 -4.18 13.53
CA THR A 184 -16.84 -3.33 14.46
C THR A 184 -15.35 -3.29 14.15
N HIS A 185 -14.73 -4.46 13.92
CA HIS A 185 -13.30 -4.53 13.57
C HIS A 185 -13.02 -3.91 12.21
N LYS A 186 -13.89 -4.12 11.21
CA LYS A 186 -13.74 -3.48 9.90
C LYS A 186 -13.76 -1.95 10.00
N ASP A 187 -14.62 -1.41 10.85
CA ASP A 187 -14.71 0.03 11.06
C ASP A 187 -13.48 0.56 11.81
N HIS A 188 -12.97 -0.18 12.79
CA HIS A 188 -11.74 0.19 13.49
C HIS A 188 -10.53 0.11 12.56
N ILE A 189 -10.39 -0.96 11.77
CA ILE A 189 -9.30 -1.11 10.79
C ILE A 189 -9.33 0.04 9.78
N LEU A 190 -10.51 0.40 9.27
CA LEU A 190 -10.64 1.51 8.32
C LEU A 190 -10.27 2.85 8.96
N LYS A 191 -10.63 3.06 10.23
CA LYS A 191 -10.26 4.25 10.99
C LYS A 191 -8.75 4.36 11.20
N GLU A 192 -8.07 3.27 11.53
CA GLU A 192 -6.61 3.23 11.63
C GLU A 192 -5.94 3.44 10.26
N ALA A 193 -6.47 2.79 9.23
CA ALA A 193 -5.97 2.92 7.86
C ALA A 193 -6.07 4.36 7.34
N ARG A 194 -7.11 5.10 7.73
CA ARG A 194 -7.35 6.48 7.30
C ARG A 194 -6.13 7.37 7.53
N GLU A 195 -5.48 7.24 8.69
CA GLU A 195 -4.29 8.02 9.02
C GLU A 195 -3.08 7.65 8.14
N MET A 196 -2.99 6.39 7.74
CA MET A 196 -1.90 5.92 6.87
C MET A 196 -2.06 6.35 5.42
N PHE A 197 -3.32 6.42 4.93
CA PHE A 197 -3.65 6.85 3.58
C PHE A 197 -3.71 8.37 3.43
N TYR A 198 -3.70 9.11 4.55
CA TYR A 198 -3.65 10.57 4.55
C TYR A 198 -2.19 11.04 4.54
N ASP A 199 -1.87 11.93 3.62
CA ASP A 199 -0.56 12.60 3.59
C ASP A 199 -0.75 14.08 3.94
N PRO A 200 -0.31 14.52 5.14
CA PRO A 200 -0.51 15.90 5.58
C PRO A 200 0.30 16.93 4.75
N GLU A 201 1.39 16.48 4.12
CA GLU A 201 2.23 17.34 3.29
C GLU A 201 1.66 17.50 1.88
N VAL A 202 0.79 16.58 1.47
CA VAL A 202 0.19 16.54 0.15
C VAL A 202 -1.28 16.91 0.23
N LYS A 203 -1.62 18.09 -0.27
CA LYS A 203 -3.02 18.47 -0.43
C LYS A 203 -3.61 17.74 -1.63
N PHE A 204 -4.02 16.51 -1.41
CA PHE A 204 -4.51 15.63 -2.47
C PHE A 204 -5.56 16.28 -3.36
N LEU A 205 -6.50 17.03 -2.78
CA LEU A 205 -7.56 17.71 -3.52
C LEU A 205 -7.01 18.82 -4.44
N ASP A 206 -5.93 19.49 -4.03
CA ASP A 206 -5.32 20.56 -4.84
C ASP A 206 -4.52 19.97 -6.03
N LEU A 207 -4.16 18.69 -5.96
CA LEU A 207 -3.48 17.98 -7.05
C LEU A 207 -4.46 17.51 -8.12
N LEU A 208 -5.74 17.26 -7.76
CA LEU A 208 -6.72 16.76 -8.70
C LEU A 208 -6.93 17.75 -9.85
N ASP A 209 -6.82 17.25 -11.08
CA ASP A 209 -6.97 18.00 -12.32
C ASP A 209 -6.06 19.26 -12.42
N SER A 210 -4.96 19.31 -11.65
CA SER A 210 -4.03 20.44 -11.64
C SER A 210 -3.14 20.52 -12.89
N ASN A 211 -2.95 19.41 -13.60
CA ASN A 211 -2.14 19.38 -14.81
C ASN A 211 -2.98 19.69 -16.08
N PRO A 212 -2.84 20.89 -16.68
CA PRO A 212 -3.66 21.29 -17.81
C PRO A 212 -3.32 20.57 -19.14
N TYR A 213 -2.24 19.77 -19.13
CA TYR A 213 -1.80 19.05 -20.33
C TYR A 213 -2.33 17.61 -20.38
N LEU A 214 -3.02 17.14 -19.34
CA LEU A 214 -3.59 15.80 -19.31
C LEU A 214 -5.10 15.85 -19.48
N MET A 215 -5.63 15.04 -20.40
CA MET A 215 -7.06 14.92 -20.64
C MET A 215 -7.50 13.46 -20.50
N CYS A 216 -8.43 13.20 -19.56
CA CYS A 216 -8.94 11.86 -19.33
C CYS A 216 -10.12 11.53 -20.25
N PHE A 217 -10.01 10.38 -20.90
CA PHE A 217 -11.05 9.72 -21.69
C PHE A 217 -11.47 8.42 -21.02
N LYS A 218 -12.59 7.82 -21.45
CA LYS A 218 -13.03 6.52 -20.90
C LYS A 218 -12.01 5.41 -21.07
N ASN A 219 -11.27 5.45 -22.17
CA ASN A 219 -10.30 4.42 -22.57
C ASN A 219 -8.84 4.77 -22.30
N GLY A 220 -8.54 5.95 -21.73
CA GLY A 220 -7.18 6.35 -21.42
C GLY A 220 -6.99 7.83 -21.14
N VAL A 221 -5.76 8.28 -21.17
CA VAL A 221 -5.34 9.66 -20.96
C VAL A 221 -4.53 10.15 -22.15
N LEU A 222 -4.89 11.30 -22.68
CA LEU A 222 -4.13 12.02 -23.69
C LEU A 222 -3.19 13.02 -23.01
N ASP A 223 -1.90 12.86 -23.24
CA ASP A 223 -0.88 13.82 -22.84
C ASP A 223 -0.61 14.78 -24.00
N LEU A 224 -1.04 16.04 -23.82
CA LEU A 224 -0.93 17.08 -24.84
C LEU A 224 0.53 17.57 -25.04
N LYS A 225 1.40 17.39 -24.04
CA LYS A 225 2.82 17.76 -24.19
C LYS A 225 3.55 16.77 -25.08
N THR A 226 3.38 15.49 -24.82
CA THR A 226 4.03 14.42 -25.58
C THR A 226 3.22 13.98 -26.79
N LYS A 227 1.97 14.44 -26.91
CA LYS A 227 1.00 14.03 -27.94
C LYS A 227 0.79 12.52 -27.98
N THR A 228 0.81 11.90 -26.81
CA THR A 228 0.67 10.44 -26.65
C THR A 228 -0.63 10.10 -25.92
N PHE A 229 -1.28 9.02 -26.38
CA PHE A 229 -2.41 8.43 -25.70
C PHE A 229 -1.94 7.17 -24.96
N ARG A 230 -2.27 7.08 -23.68
CA ARG A 230 -1.81 6.00 -22.80
C ARG A 230 -2.84 5.64 -21.72
N PRO A 231 -2.70 4.51 -21.03
CA PRO A 231 -3.45 4.26 -19.82
C PRO A 231 -3.20 5.37 -18.78
N GLY A 232 -4.25 5.71 -18.03
CA GLY A 232 -4.12 6.65 -16.91
C GLY A 232 -3.33 6.03 -15.76
N ARG A 233 -2.69 6.87 -14.96
CA ARG A 233 -1.86 6.53 -13.81
C ARG A 233 -2.39 7.24 -12.57
N ALA A 234 -2.21 6.67 -11.40
CA ALA A 234 -2.62 7.30 -10.15
C ALA A 234 -1.93 8.67 -9.94
N GLU A 235 -0.70 8.78 -10.42
CA GLU A 235 0.14 9.98 -10.36
C GLU A 235 -0.29 11.09 -11.34
N ASP A 236 -1.21 10.80 -12.25
CA ASP A 236 -1.80 11.82 -13.13
C ASP A 236 -2.78 12.74 -12.38
N TYR A 237 -3.28 12.30 -11.22
CA TYR A 237 -4.23 13.03 -10.37
C TYR A 237 -5.46 13.56 -11.13
N LEU A 238 -5.98 12.78 -12.06
CA LEU A 238 -7.17 13.13 -12.82
C LEU A 238 -8.44 12.64 -12.11
N GLU A 239 -9.41 13.52 -11.93
CA GLU A 239 -10.76 13.22 -11.44
C GLU A 239 -11.78 13.32 -12.56
N LYS A 240 -11.71 14.41 -13.33
CA LYS A 240 -12.64 14.67 -14.43
C LYS A 240 -12.33 13.80 -15.63
N CYS A 241 -13.39 13.41 -16.34
CA CYS A 241 -13.29 12.60 -17.55
C CYS A 241 -14.29 13.12 -18.59
N THR A 242 -13.90 13.11 -19.85
CA THR A 242 -14.75 13.54 -20.98
C THR A 242 -15.96 12.62 -21.20
N ASN A 243 -15.98 11.42 -20.61
CA ASN A 243 -17.00 10.38 -20.78
C ASN A 243 -17.20 9.86 -22.22
N ILE A 244 -16.25 10.13 -23.12
CA ILE A 244 -16.18 9.58 -24.47
C ILE A 244 -14.87 8.80 -24.63
N ASP A 245 -14.80 7.95 -25.64
CA ASP A 245 -13.57 7.28 -26.03
C ASP A 245 -12.74 8.19 -26.96
N TYR A 246 -11.43 8.20 -26.74
CA TYR A 246 -10.47 8.79 -27.69
C TYR A 246 -10.31 7.85 -28.89
N ARG A 247 -10.39 8.41 -30.11
CA ARG A 247 -10.29 7.69 -31.40
C ARG A 247 -9.12 8.19 -32.21
#